data_98c3d3e874cd87cf9288ce4d473bd043
#
_entry.id   98c3d3e874cd87cf9288ce4d473bd043
#
_cell.length_a   1.000
_cell.length_b   1.000
_cell.length_c   1.000
_cell.angle_alpha   90.00
_cell.angle_beta   90.00
_cell.angle_gamma   90.00
#
_symmetry.space_group_name_H-M   'P 1'
#
loop_
_entity.id
_entity.type
_entity.pdbx_description
1 polymer ?
#
loop_
_entity_poly.entity_id
_entity_poly.type
_entity_poly.pdbx_seq_one_letter_code
_entity_poly.pdbx_strand_id
1 'polypeptide(L)'
;YYAGSEGNGLCAINSGDWLAHEGSVGRPVFGVPHVLDAEGCELPPGQEGTIDFSDGVEVVYHNDPQQTAQSRNALGWTTLGDIGYLDAEGFLYLTDRKANVIISGGVNIHPQETENLLVSHPKVMDVAVIGVPDEEFGESVKAVVQPVDMREAGPELEQELIDYCRAHLSHIKCPHSVDFEAELPRHATGKLYKRLLRDRYWTGHESRIV
;
A
#
# COMPACT_ATOMS: atom_id res chain seq x y z
N TYR A 1 -12.74 -4.02 9.85
CA TYR A 1 -12.21 -3.00 10.75
C TYR A 1 -10.77 -2.62 10.39
N TYR A 2 -10.38 -1.42 10.77
CA TYR A 2 -9.01 -0.92 10.64
C TYR A 2 -8.55 -0.40 12.00
N ALA A 3 -7.40 -0.88 12.46
CA ALA A 3 -6.75 -0.44 13.70
C ALA A 3 -5.27 -0.80 13.67
N GLY A 4 -4.44 -0.04 14.36
CA GLY A 4 -3.06 -0.39 14.68
C GLY A 4 -2.93 -0.99 16.07
N SER A 5 -1.91 -1.81 16.28
CA SER A 5 -1.51 -2.30 17.60
C SER A 5 -1.09 -1.16 18.54
N GLU A 6 -0.73 -0.04 17.95
CA GLU A 6 -0.36 1.21 18.60
C GLU A 6 -1.55 1.89 19.31
N GLY A 7 -2.80 1.56 18.92
CA GLY A 7 -4.00 2.12 19.53
C GLY A 7 -4.28 3.58 19.13
N ASN A 8 -3.76 4.05 18.02
CA ASN A 8 -3.96 5.42 17.52
C ASN A 8 -5.40 5.70 17.09
N GLY A 9 -6.13 4.68 16.59
CA GLY A 9 -7.52 4.78 16.19
C GLY A 9 -8.11 3.44 15.81
N LEU A 10 -9.44 3.41 15.71
CA LEU A 10 -10.22 2.26 15.26
C LEU A 10 -11.36 2.73 14.37
N CYS A 11 -11.41 2.22 13.14
CA CYS A 11 -12.59 2.30 12.28
C CYS A 11 -13.22 0.91 12.14
N ALA A 12 -14.54 0.85 12.09
CA ALA A 12 -15.26 -0.41 11.91
C ALA A 12 -16.49 -0.22 11.01
N ILE A 13 -16.87 -1.31 10.35
CA ILE A 13 -18.01 -1.37 9.45
C ILE A 13 -18.76 -2.70 9.67
N ASN A 14 -20.07 -2.65 9.64
CA ASN A 14 -20.91 -3.86 9.59
C ASN A 14 -21.15 -4.29 8.14
N SER A 15 -21.68 -5.49 7.94
CA SER A 15 -21.88 -6.06 6.59
C SER A 15 -22.91 -5.28 5.75
N GLY A 16 -23.93 -4.69 6.39
CA GLY A 16 -24.96 -3.90 5.68
C GLY A 16 -24.37 -2.63 5.10
N ASP A 17 -23.63 -1.88 5.91
CA ASP A 17 -22.95 -0.66 5.46
C ASP A 17 -21.85 -0.98 4.45
N TRP A 18 -21.14 -2.11 4.61
CA TRP A 18 -20.09 -2.51 3.68
C TRP A 18 -20.61 -2.76 2.27
N LEU A 19 -21.81 -3.34 2.13
CA LEU A 19 -22.44 -3.53 0.81
C LEU A 19 -22.79 -2.21 0.11
N ALA A 20 -22.99 -1.14 0.86
CA ALA A 20 -23.21 0.21 0.32
C ALA A 20 -21.90 0.99 0.10
N HIS A 21 -20.85 0.64 0.84
CA HIS A 21 -19.53 1.28 0.86
C HIS A 21 -18.43 0.24 0.63
N GLU A 22 -18.51 -0.48 -0.50
CA GLU A 22 -17.59 -1.56 -0.83
C GLU A 22 -16.13 -1.08 -0.82
N GLY A 23 -15.24 -1.82 -0.15
CA GLY A 23 -13.84 -1.47 0.03
C GLY A 23 -13.53 -0.57 1.23
N SER A 24 -14.56 -0.02 1.89
CA SER A 24 -14.36 0.77 3.10
C SER A 24 -13.99 -0.11 4.30
N VAL A 25 -13.18 0.47 5.20
CA VAL A 25 -12.89 -0.09 6.53
C VAL A 25 -13.80 0.48 7.62
N GLY A 26 -14.75 1.32 7.24
CA GLY A 26 -15.81 1.85 8.09
C GLY A 26 -15.59 3.25 8.62
N ARG A 27 -16.40 3.60 9.61
CA ARG A 27 -16.37 4.87 10.31
C ARG A 27 -15.58 4.78 11.61
N PRO A 28 -15.08 5.91 12.13
CA PRO A 28 -14.37 5.91 13.40
C PRO A 28 -15.27 5.46 14.56
N VAL A 29 -14.74 4.53 15.35
CA VAL A 29 -15.31 4.07 16.64
C VAL A 29 -14.49 4.65 17.80
N PHE A 30 -13.19 4.85 17.55
CA PHE A 30 -12.25 5.44 18.50
C PHE A 30 -11.19 6.25 17.74
N GLY A 31 -10.81 7.42 18.26
CA GLY A 31 -9.98 8.39 17.56
C GLY A 31 -10.74 9.06 16.41
N VAL A 32 -10.21 10.14 15.89
CA VAL A 32 -10.77 10.87 14.74
C VAL A 32 -9.77 10.78 13.60
N PRO A 33 -10.12 10.15 12.47
CA PRO A 33 -9.25 10.09 11.29
C PRO A 33 -9.25 11.43 10.55
N HIS A 34 -8.08 11.87 10.15
CA HIS A 34 -7.81 13.01 9.30
C HIS A 34 -7.02 12.55 8.09
N VAL A 35 -7.32 13.11 6.93
CA VAL A 35 -6.56 12.83 5.70
C VAL A 35 -5.78 14.09 5.33
N LEU A 36 -4.45 13.97 5.30
CA LEU A 36 -3.54 15.10 5.16
C LEU A 36 -2.73 15.04 3.87
N ASP A 37 -2.48 16.20 3.26
CA ASP A 37 -1.52 16.35 2.17
C ASP A 37 -0.06 16.28 2.66
N ALA A 38 0.90 16.52 1.76
CA ALA A 38 2.32 16.51 2.07
C ALA A 38 2.74 17.67 2.99
N GLU A 39 1.99 18.76 2.97
CA GLU A 39 2.18 19.97 3.78
C GLU A 39 1.53 19.85 5.16
N GLY A 40 0.76 18.77 5.40
CA GLY A 40 0.04 18.51 6.66
C GLY A 40 -1.31 19.25 6.75
N CYS A 41 -1.85 19.73 5.62
CA CYS A 41 -3.17 20.35 5.56
C CYS A 41 -4.24 19.27 5.34
N GLU A 42 -5.40 19.45 5.99
CA GLU A 42 -6.50 18.50 5.87
C GLU A 42 -7.16 18.58 4.48
N LEU A 43 -7.34 17.42 3.85
CA LEU A 43 -7.91 17.27 2.52
C LEU A 43 -9.43 17.12 2.59
N PRO A 44 -10.16 17.66 1.59
CA PRO A 44 -11.60 17.45 1.48
C PRO A 44 -11.94 15.98 1.18
N PRO A 45 -13.19 15.54 1.46
CA PRO A 45 -13.65 14.19 1.15
C PRO A 45 -13.38 13.78 -0.29
N GLY A 46 -12.97 12.51 -0.48
CA GLY A 46 -12.66 11.92 -1.77
C GLY A 46 -11.24 12.19 -2.27
N GLN A 47 -10.44 12.98 -1.57
CA GLN A 47 -9.03 13.17 -1.89
C GLN A 47 -8.14 12.28 -1.03
N GLU A 48 -7.15 11.68 -1.66
CA GLU A 48 -6.19 10.77 -1.01
C GLU A 48 -5.07 11.54 -0.32
N GLY A 49 -4.72 11.09 0.87
CA GLY A 49 -3.59 11.59 1.64
C GLY A 49 -3.15 10.65 2.74
N THR A 50 -2.22 11.08 3.57
CA THR A 50 -1.78 10.33 4.74
C THR A 50 -2.88 10.33 5.80
N ILE A 51 -3.16 9.16 6.37
CA ILE A 51 -4.16 9.01 7.43
C ILE A 51 -3.50 9.21 8.79
N ASP A 52 -3.91 10.25 9.48
CA ASP A 52 -3.52 10.57 10.84
C ASP A 52 -4.75 10.49 11.76
N PHE A 53 -4.53 10.19 13.05
CA PHE A 53 -5.60 10.15 14.04
C PHE A 53 -5.34 11.16 15.16
N SER A 54 -6.37 11.96 15.49
CA SER A 54 -6.45 12.70 16.76
C SER A 54 -7.25 11.89 17.79
N ASP A 55 -7.18 12.32 19.05
CA ASP A 55 -7.95 11.75 20.18
C ASP A 55 -7.72 10.23 20.41
N GLY A 56 -6.63 9.69 19.88
CA GLY A 56 -6.18 8.32 20.10
C GLY A 56 -5.27 8.20 21.33
N VAL A 57 -4.72 6.99 21.52
CA VAL A 57 -3.72 6.74 22.58
C VAL A 57 -2.39 7.36 22.19
N GLU A 58 -1.67 7.86 23.21
CA GLU A 58 -0.31 8.34 22.98
C GLU A 58 0.64 7.18 22.66
N VAL A 59 1.18 7.19 21.44
CA VAL A 59 2.08 6.14 20.95
C VAL A 59 3.51 6.46 21.34
N VAL A 60 4.20 5.50 21.99
CA VAL A 60 5.63 5.56 22.29
C VAL A 60 6.28 4.25 21.91
N TYR A 61 7.22 4.27 20.96
CA TYR A 61 7.97 3.08 20.59
C TYR A 61 9.11 2.84 21.59
N HIS A 62 9.16 1.61 22.12
CA HIS A 62 10.13 1.24 23.15
C HIS A 62 11.56 1.34 22.62
N ASN A 63 12.41 2.13 23.30
CA ASN A 63 13.81 2.40 22.92
C ASN A 63 14.00 2.96 21.50
N ASP A 64 12.96 3.54 20.88
CA ASP A 64 13.06 4.17 19.57
C ASP A 64 12.41 5.57 19.58
N PRO A 65 13.13 6.58 20.09
CA PRO A 65 12.63 7.96 20.11
C PRO A 65 12.48 8.55 18.70
N GLN A 66 13.27 8.09 17.74
CA GLN A 66 13.18 8.56 16.36
C GLN A 66 11.87 8.08 15.71
N GLN A 67 11.53 6.80 15.81
CA GLN A 67 10.26 6.27 15.33
C GLN A 67 9.07 6.89 16.06
N THR A 68 9.20 7.12 17.38
CA THR A 68 8.18 7.83 18.16
C THR A 68 7.94 9.24 17.63
N ALA A 69 8.98 9.98 17.30
CA ALA A 69 8.85 11.32 16.72
C ALA A 69 8.24 11.27 15.31
N GLN A 70 8.63 10.30 14.47
CA GLN A 70 8.12 10.13 13.11
C GLN A 70 6.67 9.64 13.05
N SER A 71 6.15 9.05 14.13
CA SER A 71 4.76 8.60 14.21
C SER A 71 3.77 9.73 14.51
N ARG A 72 4.24 10.98 14.63
CA ARG A 72 3.42 12.14 14.95
C ARG A 72 3.68 13.28 13.98
N ASN A 73 2.62 14.01 13.64
CA ASN A 73 2.73 15.26 12.92
C ASN A 73 2.93 16.47 13.89
N ALA A 74 3.02 17.68 13.33
CA ALA A 74 3.21 18.92 14.10
C ALA A 74 2.03 19.23 15.05
N LEU A 75 0.84 18.70 14.79
CA LEU A 75 -0.34 18.83 15.64
C LEU A 75 -0.42 17.78 16.76
N GLY A 76 0.56 16.85 16.79
CA GLY A 76 0.58 15.74 17.74
C GLY A 76 -0.32 14.56 17.34
N TRP A 77 -0.94 14.59 16.15
CA TRP A 77 -1.73 13.49 15.63
C TRP A 77 -0.81 12.32 15.22
N THR A 78 -1.31 11.11 15.39
CA THR A 78 -0.51 9.89 15.16
C THR A 78 -0.87 9.21 13.86
N THR A 79 0.14 8.69 13.14
CA THR A 79 -0.04 7.96 11.89
C THR A 79 0.61 6.58 11.95
N LEU A 80 0.03 5.63 11.21
CA LEU A 80 0.63 4.32 10.90
C LEU A 80 1.33 4.33 9.55
N GLY A 81 1.29 5.47 8.85
CA GLY A 81 1.83 5.63 7.49
C GLY A 81 0.96 4.98 6.42
N ASP A 82 -0.33 4.79 6.69
CA ASP A 82 -1.30 4.35 5.69
C ASP A 82 -1.80 5.56 4.89
N ILE A 83 -2.16 5.31 3.63
CA ILE A 83 -2.74 6.29 2.70
C ILE A 83 -4.18 5.89 2.43
N GLY A 84 -5.05 6.87 2.27
CA GLY A 84 -6.44 6.65 1.96
C GLY A 84 -7.23 7.94 1.88
N TYR A 85 -8.54 7.83 1.88
CA TYR A 85 -9.46 8.97 1.84
C TYR A 85 -10.70 8.70 2.69
N LEU A 86 -11.35 9.78 3.11
CA LEU A 86 -12.70 9.75 3.67
C LEU A 86 -13.70 10.11 2.58
N ASP A 87 -14.82 9.41 2.50
CA ASP A 87 -15.92 9.87 1.66
C ASP A 87 -16.75 10.96 2.35
N ALA A 88 -17.76 11.49 1.64
CA ALA A 88 -18.63 12.55 2.16
C ALA A 88 -19.49 12.11 3.37
N GLU A 89 -19.63 10.82 3.59
CA GLU A 89 -20.36 10.23 4.72
C GLU A 89 -19.45 9.86 5.89
N GLY A 90 -18.13 10.06 5.75
CA GLY A 90 -17.12 9.78 6.78
C GLY A 90 -16.69 8.32 6.87
N PHE A 91 -16.89 7.53 5.81
CA PHE A 91 -16.30 6.21 5.70
C PHE A 91 -14.86 6.32 5.22
N LEU A 92 -13.96 5.58 5.88
CA LEU A 92 -12.55 5.52 5.56
C LEU A 92 -12.27 4.40 4.54
N TYR A 93 -11.50 4.74 3.51
CA TYR A 93 -10.99 3.81 2.50
C TYR A 93 -9.47 3.84 2.53
N LEU A 94 -8.85 2.66 2.59
CA LEU A 94 -7.40 2.52 2.54
C LEU A 94 -6.97 2.26 1.10
N THR A 95 -5.98 3.00 0.64
CA THR A 95 -5.42 2.82 -0.71
C THR A 95 -4.11 2.05 -0.66
N ASP A 96 -3.17 2.45 0.20
CA ASP A 96 -1.87 1.78 0.36
C ASP A 96 -1.15 2.24 1.64
N ARG A 97 0.11 1.81 1.77
CA ARG A 97 1.06 2.34 2.75
C ARG A 97 2.04 3.29 2.08
N LYS A 98 2.33 4.42 2.72
CA LYS A 98 3.33 5.40 2.24
C LYS A 98 4.69 4.74 1.91
N ALA A 99 5.10 3.73 2.70
CA ALA A 99 6.33 2.98 2.48
C ALA A 99 6.33 2.10 1.22
N ASN A 100 5.16 1.79 0.66
CA ASN A 100 5.02 0.95 -0.53
C ASN A 100 4.79 1.74 -1.82
N VAL A 101 4.43 3.02 -1.72
CA VAL A 101 4.19 3.88 -2.89
C VAL A 101 5.40 3.85 -3.82
N ILE A 102 5.13 3.59 -5.09
CA ILE A 102 6.13 3.62 -6.17
C ILE A 102 6.09 5.01 -6.80
N ILE A 103 7.26 5.64 -6.92
CA ILE A 103 7.37 6.97 -7.52
C ILE A 103 8.01 6.82 -8.90
N SER A 104 7.18 6.80 -9.93
CA SER A 104 7.61 6.66 -11.31
C SER A 104 7.37 7.95 -12.10
N GLY A 105 8.42 8.58 -12.58
CA GLY A 105 8.33 9.84 -13.33
C GLY A 105 7.62 10.97 -12.57
N GLY A 106 7.73 10.99 -11.23
CA GLY A 106 7.05 11.96 -10.36
C GLY A 106 5.59 11.66 -10.06
N VAL A 107 5.08 10.50 -10.50
CA VAL A 107 3.71 10.06 -10.22
C VAL A 107 3.71 9.01 -9.11
N ASN A 108 2.86 9.22 -8.10
CA ASN A 108 2.63 8.25 -7.04
C ASN A 108 1.74 7.10 -7.57
N ILE A 109 2.26 5.89 -7.51
CA ILE A 109 1.56 4.67 -7.90
C ILE A 109 1.35 3.82 -6.66
N HIS A 110 0.10 3.44 -6.40
CA HIS A 110 -0.29 2.58 -5.28
C HIS A 110 -0.28 1.11 -5.73
N PRO A 111 0.69 0.29 -5.31
CA PRO A 111 0.81 -1.11 -5.73
C PRO A 111 -0.41 -1.97 -5.42
N GLN A 112 -1.17 -1.65 -4.37
CA GLN A 112 -2.29 -2.44 -3.91
C GLN A 112 -3.37 -2.64 -4.98
N GLU A 113 -3.61 -1.63 -5.82
CA GLU A 113 -4.59 -1.73 -6.91
C GLU A 113 -4.18 -2.79 -7.94
N THR A 114 -2.90 -2.81 -8.30
CA THR A 114 -2.33 -3.81 -9.22
C THR A 114 -2.29 -5.21 -8.59
N GLU A 115 -1.99 -5.30 -7.29
CA GLU A 115 -2.02 -6.56 -6.53
C GLU A 115 -3.44 -7.13 -6.46
N ASN A 116 -4.43 -6.31 -6.15
CA ASN A 116 -5.84 -6.72 -6.09
C ASN A 116 -6.33 -7.27 -7.43
N LEU A 117 -5.88 -6.67 -8.53
CA LEU A 117 -6.20 -7.16 -9.87
C LEU A 117 -5.48 -8.49 -10.15
N LEU A 118 -4.16 -8.55 -9.96
CA LEU A 118 -3.37 -9.73 -10.29
C LEU A 118 -3.75 -10.96 -9.46
N VAL A 119 -4.08 -10.80 -8.17
CA VAL A 119 -4.52 -11.92 -7.32
C VAL A 119 -5.85 -12.52 -7.78
N SER A 120 -6.65 -11.79 -8.56
CA SER A 120 -7.88 -12.32 -9.15
C SER A 120 -7.65 -13.17 -10.42
N HIS A 121 -6.41 -13.17 -10.95
CA HIS A 121 -6.07 -13.97 -12.12
C HIS A 121 -5.93 -15.45 -11.75
N PRO A 122 -6.54 -16.41 -12.52
CA PRO A 122 -6.62 -17.83 -12.13
C PRO A 122 -5.26 -18.55 -12.00
N LYS A 123 -4.20 -18.01 -12.60
CA LYS A 123 -2.84 -18.57 -12.51
C LYS A 123 -1.99 -17.96 -11.40
N VAL A 124 -2.50 -16.97 -10.67
CA VAL A 124 -1.79 -16.28 -9.59
C VAL A 124 -2.26 -16.80 -8.25
N MET A 125 -1.34 -17.34 -7.46
CA MET A 125 -1.58 -17.76 -6.08
C MET A 125 -1.42 -16.57 -5.12
N ASP A 126 -0.37 -15.77 -5.34
CA ASP A 126 -0.04 -14.60 -4.53
C ASP A 126 0.84 -13.64 -5.34
N VAL A 127 0.85 -12.35 -4.96
CA VAL A 127 1.62 -11.33 -5.68
C VAL A 127 2.08 -10.21 -4.76
N ALA A 128 3.27 -9.71 -5.04
CA ALA A 128 3.79 -8.46 -4.49
C ALA A 128 4.13 -7.51 -5.64
N VAL A 129 3.61 -6.29 -5.60
CA VAL A 129 4.00 -5.23 -6.54
C VAL A 129 4.91 -4.24 -5.82
N ILE A 130 6.06 -3.96 -6.43
CA ILE A 130 7.12 -3.13 -5.83
C ILE A 130 7.70 -2.17 -6.87
N GLY A 131 8.29 -1.07 -6.40
CA GLY A 131 9.13 -0.19 -7.20
C GLY A 131 10.55 -0.74 -7.26
N VAL A 132 11.08 -0.87 -8.48
CA VAL A 132 12.47 -1.23 -8.73
C VAL A 132 13.19 -0.06 -9.42
N PRO A 133 14.54 0.05 -9.29
CA PRO A 133 15.29 1.13 -9.90
C PRO A 133 15.05 1.21 -11.42
N ASP A 134 14.85 2.43 -11.91
CA ASP A 134 14.70 2.76 -13.32
C ASP A 134 15.49 4.04 -13.62
N GLU A 135 16.33 4.01 -14.66
CA GLU A 135 17.25 5.13 -14.97
C GLU A 135 16.52 6.37 -15.50
N GLU A 136 15.36 6.20 -16.14
CA GLU A 136 14.60 7.27 -16.76
C GLU A 136 13.53 7.84 -15.81
N PHE A 137 12.82 6.95 -15.11
CA PHE A 137 11.65 7.31 -14.29
C PHE A 137 11.93 7.28 -12.78
N GLY A 138 13.15 6.90 -12.36
CA GLY A 138 13.52 6.71 -10.96
C GLY A 138 13.09 5.35 -10.43
N GLU A 139 11.81 5.03 -10.50
CA GLU A 139 11.27 3.70 -10.22
C GLU A 139 10.38 3.22 -11.36
N SER A 140 10.38 1.91 -11.62
CA SER A 140 9.39 1.23 -12.45
C SER A 140 8.62 0.18 -11.67
N VAL A 141 7.39 -0.10 -12.11
CA VAL A 141 6.51 -1.07 -11.47
C VAL A 141 6.95 -2.48 -11.83
N LYS A 142 7.23 -3.31 -10.83
CA LYS A 142 7.54 -4.74 -10.99
C LYS A 142 6.56 -5.57 -10.17
N ALA A 143 6.02 -6.63 -10.76
CA ALA A 143 5.29 -7.66 -10.02
C ALA A 143 6.22 -8.84 -9.70
N VAL A 144 6.17 -9.34 -8.47
CA VAL A 144 6.79 -10.61 -8.08
C VAL A 144 5.63 -11.55 -7.77
N VAL A 145 5.46 -12.57 -8.59
CA VAL A 145 4.29 -13.44 -8.60
C VAL A 145 4.66 -14.83 -8.10
N GLN A 146 3.85 -15.35 -7.18
CA GLN A 146 3.80 -16.77 -6.88
C GLN A 146 2.72 -17.38 -7.75
N PRO A 147 3.05 -18.14 -8.81
CA PRO A 147 2.07 -18.77 -9.67
C PRO A 147 1.44 -19.99 -8.98
N VAL A 148 0.24 -20.36 -9.40
CA VAL A 148 -0.43 -21.59 -8.96
C VAL A 148 0.40 -22.82 -9.35
N ASP A 149 1.01 -22.78 -10.52
CA ASP A 149 1.93 -23.82 -11.01
C ASP A 149 3.24 -23.20 -11.50
N MET A 150 4.33 -23.43 -10.76
CA MET A 150 5.68 -22.95 -11.12
C MET A 150 6.18 -23.43 -12.49
N ARG A 151 5.61 -24.48 -13.05
CA ARG A 151 5.96 -24.94 -14.40
C ARG A 151 5.49 -24.00 -15.51
N GLU A 152 4.51 -23.15 -15.20
CA GLU A 152 4.03 -22.10 -16.12
C GLU A 152 4.85 -20.81 -16.02
N ALA A 153 5.74 -20.69 -15.02
CA ALA A 153 6.57 -19.50 -14.84
C ALA A 153 7.51 -19.31 -16.05
N GLY A 154 7.36 -18.17 -16.70
CA GLY A 154 8.17 -17.84 -17.89
C GLY A 154 7.61 -16.66 -18.67
N PRO A 155 8.26 -16.34 -19.82
CA PRO A 155 7.90 -15.15 -20.62
C PRO A 155 6.45 -15.13 -21.13
N GLU A 156 5.85 -16.31 -21.34
CA GLU A 156 4.46 -16.40 -21.80
C GLU A 156 3.49 -15.96 -20.69
N LEU A 157 3.69 -16.44 -19.46
CA LEU A 157 2.87 -16.03 -18.32
C LEU A 157 3.16 -14.56 -17.94
N GLU A 158 4.41 -14.11 -18.00
CA GLU A 158 4.76 -12.71 -17.80
C GLU A 158 3.94 -11.79 -18.72
N GLN A 159 3.95 -12.07 -20.03
CA GLN A 159 3.22 -11.27 -21.01
C GLN A 159 1.70 -11.33 -20.78
N GLU A 160 1.15 -12.52 -20.45
CA GLU A 160 -0.27 -12.70 -20.14
C GLU A 160 -0.70 -11.82 -18.96
N LEU A 161 0.10 -11.78 -17.88
CA LEU A 161 -0.19 -10.98 -16.69
C LEU A 161 -0.07 -9.47 -16.94
N ILE A 162 0.93 -9.06 -17.72
CA ILE A 162 1.08 -7.65 -18.13
C ILE A 162 -0.10 -7.22 -18.99
N ASP A 163 -0.51 -8.02 -19.96
CA ASP A 163 -1.64 -7.71 -20.84
C ASP A 163 -2.96 -7.72 -20.06
N TYR A 164 -3.10 -8.61 -19.08
CA TYR A 164 -4.22 -8.60 -18.16
C TYR A 164 -4.30 -7.29 -17.36
N CYS A 165 -3.17 -6.78 -16.85
CA CYS A 165 -3.14 -5.48 -16.19
C CYS A 165 -3.50 -4.33 -17.14
N ARG A 166 -2.95 -4.33 -18.36
CA ARG A 166 -3.21 -3.29 -19.38
C ARG A 166 -4.68 -3.21 -19.80
N ALA A 167 -5.39 -4.32 -19.76
CA ALA A 167 -6.81 -4.36 -20.09
C ALA A 167 -7.71 -3.72 -19.00
N HIS A 168 -7.23 -3.58 -17.76
CA HIS A 168 -8.03 -3.18 -16.62
C HIS A 168 -7.53 -1.92 -15.90
N LEU A 169 -6.25 -1.57 -16.05
CA LEU A 169 -5.62 -0.45 -15.35
C LEU A 169 -5.00 0.56 -16.34
N SER A 170 -4.75 1.76 -15.87
CA SER A 170 -3.94 2.72 -16.62
C SER A 170 -2.50 2.20 -16.79
N HIS A 171 -1.87 2.49 -17.93
CA HIS A 171 -0.55 1.96 -18.29
C HIS A 171 0.53 2.21 -17.23
N ILE A 172 0.47 3.36 -16.54
CA ILE A 172 1.46 3.71 -15.52
C ILE A 172 1.41 2.79 -14.29
N LYS A 173 0.26 2.17 -14.01
CA LYS A 173 0.06 1.23 -12.91
C LYS A 173 0.41 -0.22 -13.28
N CYS A 174 0.57 -0.50 -14.58
CA CYS A 174 0.86 -1.84 -15.05
C CYS A 174 2.33 -2.20 -14.79
N PRO A 175 2.62 -3.45 -14.41
CA PRO A 175 3.99 -3.92 -14.30
C PRO A 175 4.74 -3.80 -15.64
N HIS A 176 5.99 -3.32 -15.61
CA HIS A 176 6.90 -3.36 -16.75
C HIS A 176 7.55 -4.73 -16.88
N SER A 177 7.65 -5.48 -15.79
CA SER A 177 8.20 -6.82 -15.76
C SER A 177 7.59 -7.65 -14.63
N VAL A 178 7.63 -8.98 -14.81
CA VAL A 178 7.15 -9.94 -13.80
C VAL A 178 8.26 -10.94 -13.50
N ASP A 179 8.60 -11.09 -12.24
CA ASP A 179 9.44 -12.18 -11.75
C ASP A 179 8.58 -13.22 -11.04
N PHE A 180 9.06 -14.47 -11.02
CA PHE A 180 8.31 -15.57 -10.42
C PHE A 180 9.08 -16.16 -9.26
N GLU A 181 8.38 -16.39 -8.13
CA GLU A 181 8.91 -17.07 -6.95
C GLU A 181 7.99 -18.21 -6.52
N ALA A 182 8.59 -19.29 -6.03
CA ALA A 182 7.82 -20.44 -5.52
C ALA A 182 7.05 -20.08 -4.25
N GLU A 183 7.57 -19.12 -3.48
CA GLU A 183 6.95 -18.62 -2.24
C GLU A 183 7.40 -17.18 -1.98
N LEU A 184 6.44 -16.29 -1.72
CA LEU A 184 6.75 -14.92 -1.35
C LEU A 184 7.15 -14.80 0.12
N PRO A 185 8.13 -13.93 0.47
CA PRO A 185 8.58 -13.80 1.85
C PRO A 185 7.48 -13.22 2.74
N ARG A 186 7.26 -13.84 3.90
CA ARG A 186 6.27 -13.44 4.89
C ARG A 186 6.88 -13.33 6.27
N HIS A 187 6.34 -12.41 7.07
CA HIS A 187 6.59 -12.38 8.51
C HIS A 187 5.97 -13.61 9.19
N ALA A 188 6.43 -13.91 10.40
CA ALA A 188 5.84 -14.97 11.22
C ALA A 188 4.32 -14.80 11.47
N THR A 189 3.82 -13.59 11.33
CA THR A 189 2.39 -13.24 11.41
C THR A 189 1.60 -13.53 10.12
N GLY A 190 2.25 -14.00 9.06
CA GLY A 190 1.67 -14.24 7.75
C GLY A 190 1.61 -13.02 6.82
N LYS A 191 1.95 -11.81 7.29
CA LYS A 191 1.96 -10.60 6.46
C LYS A 191 3.09 -10.66 5.42
N LEU A 192 2.79 -10.28 4.18
CA LEU A 192 3.76 -10.17 3.09
C LEU A 192 4.89 -9.18 3.46
N TYR A 193 6.15 -9.60 3.23
CA TYR A 193 7.33 -8.81 3.57
C TYR A 193 7.91 -8.12 2.32
N LYS A 194 7.16 -7.16 1.76
CA LYS A 194 7.52 -6.42 0.54
C LYS A 194 8.92 -5.77 0.62
N ARG A 195 9.30 -5.26 1.80
CA ARG A 195 10.62 -4.65 2.00
C ARG A 195 11.75 -5.61 1.62
N LEU A 196 11.66 -6.89 2.05
CA LEU A 196 12.68 -7.87 1.76
C LEU A 196 12.80 -8.15 0.25
N LEU A 197 11.67 -8.16 -0.47
CA LEU A 197 11.68 -8.26 -1.93
C LEU A 197 12.35 -7.03 -2.55
N ARG A 198 11.86 -5.84 -2.21
CA ARG A 198 12.39 -4.59 -2.75
C ARG A 198 13.89 -4.44 -2.55
N ASP A 199 14.39 -4.73 -1.34
CA ASP A 199 15.81 -4.57 -0.99
C ASP A 199 16.72 -5.43 -1.89
N ARG A 200 16.24 -6.56 -2.45
CA ARG A 200 17.01 -7.39 -3.40
C ARG A 200 17.29 -6.66 -4.72
N TYR A 201 16.33 -5.88 -5.22
CA TYR A 201 16.47 -5.12 -6.47
C TYR A 201 17.22 -3.80 -6.28
N TRP A 202 17.22 -3.25 -5.06
CA TRP A 202 17.91 -2.01 -4.73
C TRP A 202 19.37 -2.21 -4.29
N THR A 203 19.85 -3.47 -4.20
CA THR A 203 21.24 -3.74 -3.85
C THR A 203 22.19 -3.18 -4.90
N GLY A 204 23.05 -2.22 -4.51
CA GLY A 204 24.02 -1.56 -5.41
C GLY A 204 23.51 -0.29 -6.07
N HIS A 205 22.29 0.13 -5.84
CA HIS A 205 21.77 1.42 -6.25
C HIS A 205 21.76 2.38 -5.06
N GLU A 206 22.15 3.65 -5.30
CA GLU A 206 22.00 4.69 -4.28
C GLU A 206 20.50 4.92 -4.01
N SER A 207 20.16 5.07 -2.72
CA SER A 207 18.79 5.12 -2.23
C SER A 207 17.94 6.17 -2.95
N ARG A 208 16.61 5.90 -3.01
CA ARG A 208 15.52 6.81 -3.39
C ARG A 208 15.92 8.28 -3.24
N ILE A 209 15.86 9.01 -4.36
CA ILE A 209 15.71 10.46 -4.31
C ILE A 209 14.30 10.71 -3.74
N VAL A 210 14.25 11.09 -2.48
CA VAL A 210 13.03 11.56 -1.81
C VAL A 210 12.84 13.02 -2.13
#